data_5dab4e9201ababd324a7fc4afa01afa6
#
_entry.id   5dab4e9201ababd324a7fc4afa01afa6
#
_cell.length_a   1.000
_cell.length_b   1.000
_cell.length_c   1.000
_cell.angle_alpha   90.00
_cell.angle_beta   90.00
_cell.angle_gamma   90.00
#
_symmetry.space_group_name_H-M   'P 1'
#
loop_
_entity.id
_entity.type
_entity.pdbx_description
1 polymer ?
#
loop_
_entity_poly.entity_id
_entity_poly.type
_entity_poly.pdbx_seq_one_letter_code
_entity_poly.pdbx_strand_id
1 'polypeptide(L)'
;MYKTTLKLFIATLFVISSVTGYAQTNLFEHPNFEELAKEHTIIAILPFDAKVTLRPKQMKDITPEQLLDMEKSEGLAIQQSMYTWFLQRQKRGSLTISVQDPKKTNALLSKNEMEKLSLYTPEELAELLEVDAIITGTFETDKPMSDGASIALGLLVGFWGSTNSATINMSVNNAANGELLWNYNKRVSGGLGSSTDSLINTLMRKASRRLAYTK
;
A
#
# COMPACT_ATOMS: atom_id res chain seq x y z
N MET A 1 0.39 -14.98 -56.48
CA MET A 1 0.72 -15.76 -55.28
C MET A 1 1.49 -15.00 -54.22
N TYR A 2 2.44 -14.14 -54.54
CA TYR A 2 3.26 -13.41 -53.53
C TYR A 2 2.47 -12.43 -52.63
N LYS A 3 1.43 -11.78 -53.13
CA LYS A 3 0.64 -10.82 -52.34
C LYS A 3 -0.27 -11.46 -51.27
N THR A 4 -0.66 -12.71 -51.45
CA THR A 4 -1.51 -13.44 -50.53
C THR A 4 -0.67 -14.02 -49.34
N THR A 5 0.53 -14.50 -49.63
CA THR A 5 1.45 -15.01 -48.61
C THR A 5 1.97 -13.90 -47.68
N LEU A 6 2.22 -12.71 -48.24
CA LEU A 6 2.66 -11.54 -47.42
C LEU A 6 1.55 -11.07 -46.46
N LYS A 7 0.29 -11.08 -46.89
CA LYS A 7 -0.84 -10.71 -46.02
C LYS A 7 -1.06 -11.72 -44.90
N LEU A 8 -0.83 -13.00 -45.16
CA LEU A 8 -0.94 -14.07 -44.16
C LEU A 8 0.19 -13.92 -43.11
N PHE A 9 1.41 -13.57 -43.53
CA PHE A 9 2.56 -13.38 -42.63
C PHE A 9 2.38 -12.17 -41.71
N ILE A 10 1.81 -11.07 -42.21
CA ILE A 10 1.50 -9.87 -41.42
C ILE A 10 0.38 -10.14 -40.41
N ALA A 11 -0.64 -10.91 -40.80
CA ALA A 11 -1.73 -11.29 -39.89
C ALA A 11 -1.26 -12.21 -38.77
N THR A 12 -0.32 -13.12 -39.04
CA THR A 12 0.26 -14.01 -38.00
C THR A 12 1.17 -13.24 -37.03
N LEU A 13 1.89 -12.21 -37.50
CA LEU A 13 2.74 -11.39 -36.65
C LEU A 13 1.90 -10.51 -35.68
N PHE A 14 0.67 -10.11 -36.07
CA PHE A 14 -0.20 -9.30 -35.23
C PHE A 14 -0.89 -10.11 -34.12
N VAL A 15 -1.04 -11.42 -34.28
CA VAL A 15 -1.65 -12.31 -33.26
C VAL A 15 -0.68 -12.65 -32.14
N ILE A 16 0.65 -12.61 -32.40
CA ILE A 16 1.68 -12.95 -31.41
C ILE A 16 1.96 -11.78 -30.44
N SER A 17 1.56 -10.55 -30.77
CA SER A 17 1.83 -9.36 -29.93
C SER A 17 0.80 -9.11 -28.81
N SER A 18 -0.18 -9.96 -28.63
CA SER A 18 -1.12 -9.88 -27.49
C SER A 18 -0.63 -10.68 -26.27
N VAL A 19 0.64 -10.62 -25.95
CA VAL A 19 1.11 -11.00 -24.61
C VAL A 19 0.65 -9.90 -23.66
N THR A 20 -0.57 -10.00 -23.19
CA THR A 20 -1.07 -9.22 -22.06
C THR A 20 -0.19 -9.56 -20.88
N GLY A 21 0.71 -8.65 -20.54
CA GLY A 21 1.45 -8.71 -19.30
C GLY A 21 0.43 -8.71 -18.14
N TYR A 22 0.13 -9.88 -17.60
CA TYR A 22 -0.64 -10.00 -16.37
C TYR A 22 0.19 -9.33 -15.27
N ALA A 23 -0.21 -8.14 -14.84
CA ALA A 23 0.32 -7.55 -13.64
C ALA A 23 0.02 -8.53 -12.49
N GLN A 24 1.04 -9.25 -12.05
CA GLN A 24 0.93 -10.31 -11.06
C GLN A 24 0.37 -9.72 -9.78
N THR A 25 -0.82 -10.13 -9.41
CA THR A 25 -1.46 -9.80 -8.13
C THR A 25 -1.42 -11.06 -7.32
N ASN A 26 -0.62 -11.05 -6.25
CA ASN A 26 -0.62 -12.14 -5.29
C ASN A 26 -1.63 -11.77 -4.20
N LEU A 27 -2.65 -12.59 -4.05
CA LEU A 27 -3.67 -12.46 -3.03
C LEU A 27 -3.73 -13.75 -2.23
N PHE A 28 -3.63 -13.63 -0.93
CA PHE A 28 -4.01 -14.66 0.02
C PHE A 28 -5.25 -14.21 0.77
N GLU A 29 -6.20 -15.11 0.96
CA GLU A 29 -7.38 -14.92 1.78
C GLU A 29 -7.57 -16.20 2.61
N HIS A 30 -7.66 -16.02 3.93
CA HIS A 30 -7.89 -17.13 4.84
C HIS A 30 -9.27 -17.74 4.55
N PRO A 31 -9.42 -19.08 4.52
CA PRO A 31 -10.68 -19.74 4.16
C PRO A 31 -11.88 -19.27 5.01
N ASN A 32 -11.64 -18.94 6.27
CA ASN A 32 -12.66 -18.48 7.22
C ASN A 32 -12.67 -16.96 7.41
N PHE A 33 -12.04 -16.18 6.51
CA PHE A 33 -11.94 -14.73 6.72
C PHE A 33 -13.30 -14.04 6.81
N GLU A 34 -14.25 -14.41 5.95
CA GLU A 34 -15.60 -13.82 6.01
C GLU A 34 -16.32 -14.10 7.32
N GLU A 35 -16.09 -15.27 7.94
CA GLU A 35 -16.68 -15.63 9.21
C GLU A 35 -16.02 -14.86 10.36
N LEU A 36 -14.70 -14.87 10.44
CA LEU A 36 -13.93 -14.12 11.43
C LEU A 36 -14.17 -12.63 11.35
N ALA A 37 -14.27 -12.07 10.14
CA ALA A 37 -14.53 -10.65 9.92
C ALA A 37 -15.90 -10.18 10.45
N LYS A 38 -16.87 -11.07 10.65
CA LYS A 38 -18.18 -10.73 11.26
C LYS A 38 -18.09 -10.48 12.76
N GLU A 39 -17.09 -11.04 13.42
CA GLU A 39 -16.83 -10.83 14.83
C GLU A 39 -16.07 -9.54 15.11
N HIS A 40 -15.43 -8.98 14.09
CA HIS A 40 -14.68 -7.75 14.22
C HIS A 40 -15.60 -6.51 14.20
N THR A 41 -15.34 -5.57 15.08
CA THR A 41 -16.05 -4.29 15.22
C THR A 41 -15.17 -3.10 14.88
N ILE A 42 -13.89 -3.18 15.22
CA ILE A 42 -12.92 -2.11 14.99
C ILE A 42 -11.56 -2.67 14.56
N ILE A 43 -10.95 -2.01 13.58
CA ILE A 43 -9.59 -2.33 13.13
C ILE A 43 -8.68 -1.10 13.23
N ALA A 44 -7.38 -1.33 13.32
CA ALA A 44 -6.38 -0.26 13.21
C ALA A 44 -5.53 -0.43 11.94
N ILE A 45 -5.18 0.69 11.33
CA ILE A 45 -4.17 0.75 10.27
C ILE A 45 -2.89 1.26 10.92
N LEU A 46 -1.82 0.48 10.86
CA LEU A 46 -0.53 0.87 11.39
C LEU A 46 0.24 1.73 10.37
N PRO A 47 1.22 2.53 10.82
CA PRO A 47 2.18 3.14 9.89
C PRO A 47 2.84 2.08 9.02
N PHE A 48 2.96 2.35 7.73
CA PHE A 48 3.60 1.42 6.80
C PHE A 48 5.12 1.52 6.90
N ASP A 49 5.81 0.39 6.74
CA ASP A 49 7.25 0.39 6.49
C ASP A 49 7.50 0.81 5.05
N ALA A 50 7.82 2.08 4.86
CA ALA A 50 8.08 2.63 3.53
C ALA A 50 9.56 2.59 3.20
N LYS A 51 9.89 2.22 1.97
CA LYS A 51 11.24 2.25 1.42
C LYS A 51 11.27 3.15 0.20
N VAL A 52 12.15 4.13 0.26
CA VAL A 52 12.28 5.15 -0.77
C VAL A 52 13.54 4.90 -1.58
N THR A 53 13.39 4.56 -2.86
CA THR A 53 14.51 4.43 -3.77
C THR A 53 14.79 5.77 -4.45
N LEU A 54 15.96 6.35 -4.16
CA LEU A 54 16.45 7.58 -4.77
C LEU A 54 17.47 7.28 -5.87
N ARG A 55 17.62 8.21 -6.81
CA ARG A 55 18.70 8.14 -7.82
C ARG A 55 20.04 8.40 -7.15
N PRO A 56 21.16 7.84 -7.68
CA PRO A 56 22.50 8.06 -7.13
C PRO A 56 22.87 9.54 -6.98
N LYS A 57 22.40 10.40 -7.87
CA LYS A 57 22.64 11.85 -7.81
C LYS A 57 21.93 12.50 -6.63
N GLN A 58 20.71 12.05 -6.33
CA GLN A 58 19.89 12.53 -5.20
C GLN A 58 20.42 12.04 -3.86
N MET A 59 20.92 10.79 -3.81
CA MET A 59 21.52 10.20 -2.61
C MET A 59 22.76 10.96 -2.12
N LYS A 60 23.46 11.73 -2.98
CA LYS A 60 24.65 12.48 -2.57
C LYS A 60 24.34 13.64 -1.62
N ASP A 61 23.13 14.17 -1.69
CA ASP A 61 22.71 15.36 -0.97
C ASP A 61 21.81 15.02 0.25
N ILE A 62 21.64 13.73 0.57
CA ILE A 62 20.74 13.24 1.63
C ILE A 62 21.52 12.40 2.65
N THR A 63 21.38 12.73 3.93
CA THR A 63 21.95 11.92 5.01
C THR A 63 21.08 10.68 5.29
N PRO A 64 21.65 9.64 5.93
CA PRO A 64 20.87 8.47 6.35
C PRO A 64 19.69 8.82 7.26
N GLU A 65 19.85 9.80 8.15
CA GLU A 65 18.79 10.27 9.05
C GLU A 65 17.67 10.93 8.26
N GLN A 66 18.00 11.79 7.32
CA GLN A 66 17.02 12.40 6.42
C GLN A 66 16.25 11.35 5.62
N LEU A 67 16.93 10.32 5.10
CA LEU A 67 16.26 9.24 4.38
C LEU A 67 15.28 8.48 5.29
N LEU A 68 15.69 8.19 6.53
CA LEU A 68 14.84 7.52 7.51
C LEU A 68 13.60 8.36 7.86
N ASP A 69 13.77 9.66 8.10
CA ASP A 69 12.65 10.58 8.36
C ASP A 69 11.69 10.65 7.17
N MET A 70 12.24 10.60 6.00
CA MET A 70 11.50 10.53 4.76
C MET A 70 10.67 9.24 4.70
N GLU A 71 11.24 8.08 4.89
CA GLU A 71 10.55 6.80 4.89
C GLU A 71 9.45 6.76 5.96
N LYS A 72 9.74 7.26 7.16
CA LYS A 72 8.77 7.37 8.25
C LYS A 72 7.56 8.26 7.88
N SER A 73 7.84 9.42 7.29
CA SER A 73 6.78 10.35 6.84
C SER A 73 5.90 9.73 5.75
N GLU A 74 6.50 8.99 4.82
CA GLU A 74 5.76 8.27 3.77
C GLU A 74 4.87 7.18 4.36
N GLY A 75 5.36 6.40 5.31
CA GLY A 75 4.58 5.38 6.01
C GLY A 75 3.34 5.96 6.71
N LEU A 76 3.48 7.12 7.36
CA LEU A 76 2.37 7.85 7.98
C LEU A 76 1.40 8.41 6.93
N ALA A 77 1.90 8.92 5.81
CA ALA A 77 1.05 9.42 4.73
C ALA A 77 0.20 8.30 4.10
N ILE A 78 0.77 7.11 3.93
CA ILE A 78 0.06 5.93 3.44
C ILE A 78 -1.04 5.52 4.42
N GLN A 79 -0.73 5.44 5.72
CA GLN A 79 -1.69 5.17 6.78
C GLN A 79 -2.88 6.14 6.71
N GLN A 80 -2.60 7.44 6.61
CA GLN A 80 -3.62 8.48 6.55
C GLN A 80 -4.48 8.40 5.28
N SER A 81 -3.86 8.13 4.13
CA SER A 81 -4.57 7.96 2.86
C SER A 81 -5.49 6.74 2.88
N MET A 82 -5.02 5.62 3.45
CA MET A 82 -5.85 4.43 3.64
C MET A 82 -7.01 4.70 4.58
N TYR A 83 -6.77 5.34 5.72
CA TYR A 83 -7.82 5.73 6.66
C TYR A 83 -8.89 6.58 5.98
N THR A 84 -8.49 7.60 5.23
CA THR A 84 -9.40 8.46 4.47
C THR A 84 -10.26 7.65 3.48
N TRP A 85 -9.66 6.67 2.84
CA TRP A 85 -10.35 5.78 1.93
C TRP A 85 -11.39 4.91 2.67
N PHE A 86 -11.06 4.33 3.82
CA PHE A 86 -12.00 3.58 4.67
C PHE A 86 -13.15 4.44 5.14
N LEU A 87 -12.90 5.69 5.60
CA LEU A 87 -13.95 6.63 5.98
C LEU A 87 -14.93 6.93 4.84
N GLN A 88 -14.42 7.09 3.60
CA GLN A 88 -15.27 7.28 2.44
C GLN A 88 -16.16 6.06 2.17
N ARG A 89 -15.67 4.85 2.39
CA ARG A 89 -16.44 3.61 2.27
C ARG A 89 -17.48 3.48 3.37
N GLN A 90 -17.11 3.82 4.60
CA GLN A 90 -18.03 3.85 5.73
C GLN A 90 -19.19 4.84 5.47
N LYS A 91 -18.88 6.05 5.01
CA LYS A 91 -19.90 7.05 4.63
C LYS A 91 -20.87 6.54 3.56
N ARG A 92 -20.42 5.69 2.66
CA ARG A 92 -21.25 5.09 1.60
C ARG A 92 -22.00 3.82 2.06
N GLY A 93 -21.85 3.41 3.31
CA GLY A 93 -22.43 2.16 3.81
C GLY A 93 -21.81 0.89 3.20
N SER A 94 -20.63 1.03 2.59
CA SER A 94 -19.91 -0.09 1.94
C SER A 94 -18.82 -0.68 2.81
N LEU A 95 -18.73 -0.29 4.09
CA LEU A 95 -17.80 -0.83 5.07
C LEU A 95 -18.58 -1.34 6.27
N THR A 96 -18.30 -2.56 6.72
CA THR A 96 -19.01 -3.22 7.83
C THR A 96 -18.37 -2.98 9.18
N ILE A 97 -17.19 -2.35 9.23
CA ILE A 97 -16.34 -2.24 10.39
C ILE A 97 -15.95 -0.79 10.64
N SER A 98 -15.63 -0.43 11.87
CA SER A 98 -15.02 0.85 12.24
C SER A 98 -13.51 0.81 12.09
N VAL A 99 -12.90 1.95 11.82
CA VAL A 99 -11.44 2.08 11.72
C VAL A 99 -10.97 3.08 12.77
N GLN A 100 -10.00 2.68 13.58
CA GLN A 100 -9.42 3.53 14.61
C GLN A 100 -8.72 4.74 13.97
N ASP A 101 -8.89 5.91 14.56
CA ASP A 101 -8.22 7.14 14.11
C ASP A 101 -6.69 6.96 14.18
N PRO A 102 -5.94 7.22 13.09
CA PRO A 102 -4.48 7.17 13.08
C PRO A 102 -3.80 7.96 14.19
N LYS A 103 -4.40 9.07 14.62
CA LYS A 103 -3.87 9.85 15.74
C LYS A 103 -3.91 9.06 17.04
N LYS A 104 -5.02 8.32 17.34
CA LYS A 104 -5.12 7.44 18.50
C LYS A 104 -4.09 6.31 18.38
N THR A 105 -4.07 5.62 17.23
CA THR A 105 -3.12 4.54 16.95
C THR A 105 -1.68 4.99 17.20
N ASN A 106 -1.26 6.08 16.57
CA ASN A 106 0.13 6.56 16.64
C ASN A 106 0.49 7.10 18.04
N ALA A 107 -0.47 7.72 18.76
CA ALA A 107 -0.26 8.15 20.13
C ALA A 107 -0.05 6.97 21.08
N LEU A 108 -0.80 5.87 20.93
CA LEU A 108 -0.63 4.65 21.72
C LEU A 108 0.72 3.98 21.44
N LEU A 109 1.09 3.85 20.16
CA LEU A 109 2.39 3.29 19.76
C LEU A 109 3.54 4.12 20.34
N SER A 110 3.50 5.43 20.18
CA SER A 110 4.55 6.33 20.67
C SER A 110 4.66 6.33 22.20
N LYS A 111 3.53 6.34 22.92
CA LYS A 111 3.51 6.32 24.39
C LYS A 111 4.15 5.04 24.97
N ASN A 112 4.09 3.94 24.23
CA ASN A 112 4.67 2.66 24.62
C ASN A 112 6.02 2.37 23.95
N GLU A 113 6.67 3.40 23.41
CA GLU A 113 8.00 3.32 22.77
C GLU A 113 8.10 2.28 21.64
N MET A 114 6.97 1.98 20.97
CA MET A 114 6.91 1.01 19.87
C MET A 114 7.32 1.64 18.54
N GLU A 115 8.56 2.09 18.43
CA GLU A 115 9.07 2.72 17.21
C GLU A 115 9.33 1.71 16.08
N LYS A 116 9.71 0.48 16.43
CA LYS A 116 9.99 -0.61 15.49
C LYS A 116 8.91 -1.67 15.58
N LEU A 117 7.82 -1.47 14.83
CA LEU A 117 6.65 -2.36 14.86
C LEU A 117 6.99 -3.82 14.51
N SER A 118 8.04 -4.05 13.73
CA SER A 118 8.50 -5.39 13.35
C SER A 118 9.08 -6.23 14.51
N LEU A 119 9.27 -5.65 15.69
CA LEU A 119 9.72 -6.38 16.88
C LEU A 119 8.55 -6.95 17.70
N TYR A 120 7.32 -6.61 17.36
CA TYR A 120 6.12 -7.02 18.08
C TYR A 120 5.26 -7.93 17.22
N THR A 121 4.56 -8.85 17.88
CA THR A 121 3.59 -9.70 17.18
C THR A 121 2.31 -8.93 16.85
N PRO A 122 1.53 -9.38 15.87
CA PRO A 122 0.24 -8.78 15.57
C PRO A 122 -0.71 -8.73 16.78
N GLU A 123 -0.70 -9.76 17.64
CA GLU A 123 -1.50 -9.85 18.85
C GLU A 123 -1.11 -8.75 19.85
N GLU A 124 0.20 -8.59 20.13
CA GLU A 124 0.70 -7.56 21.06
C GLU A 124 0.31 -6.16 20.60
N LEU A 125 0.43 -5.89 19.29
CA LEU A 125 0.06 -4.61 18.71
C LEU A 125 -1.46 -4.39 18.77
N ALA A 126 -2.26 -5.41 18.47
CA ALA A 126 -3.70 -5.30 18.49
C ALA A 126 -4.26 -5.17 19.93
N GLU A 127 -3.69 -5.87 20.90
CA GLU A 127 -4.02 -5.72 22.32
C GLU A 127 -3.74 -4.30 22.80
N LEU A 128 -2.55 -3.77 22.54
CA LEU A 128 -2.20 -2.39 22.88
C LEU A 128 -3.16 -1.37 22.28
N LEU A 129 -3.60 -1.59 21.05
CA LEU A 129 -4.45 -0.68 20.31
C LEU A 129 -5.94 -0.87 20.64
N GLU A 130 -6.31 -1.93 21.36
CA GLU A 130 -7.70 -2.30 21.70
C GLU A 130 -8.55 -2.47 20.43
N VAL A 131 -8.08 -3.28 19.49
CA VAL A 131 -8.74 -3.53 18.19
C VAL A 131 -8.84 -5.02 17.88
N ASP A 132 -9.79 -5.39 17.02
CA ASP A 132 -10.08 -6.80 16.68
C ASP A 132 -9.18 -7.32 15.55
N ALA A 133 -8.59 -6.42 14.75
CA ALA A 133 -7.60 -6.75 13.75
C ALA A 133 -6.71 -5.54 13.42
N ILE A 134 -5.52 -5.80 12.89
CA ILE A 134 -4.59 -4.77 12.43
C ILE A 134 -4.31 -4.91 10.95
N ILE A 135 -4.14 -3.77 10.30
CA ILE A 135 -3.62 -3.66 8.94
C ILE A 135 -2.18 -3.18 9.02
N THR A 136 -1.27 -4.00 8.53
CA THR A 136 0.15 -3.69 8.40
C THR A 136 0.59 -3.72 6.94
N GLY A 137 1.73 -3.18 6.61
CA GLY A 137 2.27 -3.34 5.27
C GLY A 137 3.60 -2.67 5.03
N THR A 138 4.17 -2.99 3.86
CA THR A 138 5.35 -2.36 3.31
C THR A 138 4.99 -1.61 2.03
N PHE A 139 5.69 -0.55 1.76
CA PHE A 139 5.53 0.24 0.55
C PHE A 139 6.90 0.60 -0.02
N GLU A 140 7.19 0.12 -1.21
CA GLU A 140 8.46 0.37 -1.88
C GLU A 140 8.22 1.18 -3.15
N THR A 141 8.89 2.31 -3.26
CA THR A 141 8.84 3.13 -4.47
C THR A 141 9.97 2.76 -5.41
N ASP A 142 9.67 2.71 -6.71
CA ASP A 142 10.71 2.70 -7.73
C ASP A 142 11.28 4.12 -7.91
N LYS A 143 12.43 4.22 -8.57
CA LYS A 143 13.16 5.47 -8.79
C LYS A 143 12.26 6.63 -9.22
N PRO A 144 12.28 7.76 -8.51
CA PRO A 144 11.51 8.94 -8.90
C PRO A 144 11.88 9.44 -10.29
N MET A 145 10.89 9.95 -11.05
CA MET A 145 11.07 10.38 -12.44
C MET A 145 11.70 11.76 -12.61
N SER A 146 11.58 12.66 -11.63
CA SER A 146 11.98 14.05 -11.80
C SER A 146 13.36 14.36 -11.22
N ASP A 147 14.16 15.12 -11.98
CA ASP A 147 15.42 15.66 -11.49
C ASP A 147 15.17 16.85 -10.56
N GLY A 148 15.77 16.80 -9.38
CA GLY A 148 16.18 17.94 -8.57
C GLY A 148 15.14 18.86 -7.90
N ALA A 149 14.01 19.15 -8.49
CA ALA A 149 13.05 20.11 -7.93
C ALA A 149 12.17 19.52 -6.80
N SER A 150 12.02 18.21 -6.78
CA SER A 150 11.12 17.52 -5.86
C SER A 150 11.70 17.28 -4.47
N ILE A 151 13.03 17.24 -4.32
CA ILE A 151 13.65 16.95 -3.01
C ILE A 151 13.56 18.13 -2.08
N ALA A 152 13.84 19.34 -2.55
CA ALA A 152 13.76 20.54 -1.71
C ALA A 152 12.31 20.82 -1.25
N LEU A 153 11.32 20.55 -2.11
CA LEU A 153 9.90 20.65 -1.77
C LEU A 153 9.43 19.47 -0.92
N GLY A 154 9.94 18.24 -1.15
CA GLY A 154 9.60 17.04 -0.41
C GLY A 154 10.04 17.10 1.05
N LEU A 155 11.21 17.65 1.35
CA LEU A 155 11.70 17.85 2.71
C LEU A 155 10.85 18.84 3.52
N LEU A 156 10.20 19.80 2.85
CA LEU A 156 9.40 20.83 3.52
C LEU A 156 7.93 20.46 3.72
N VAL A 157 7.38 19.56 2.89
CA VAL A 157 5.92 19.29 2.85
C VAL A 157 5.54 17.81 2.89
N GLY A 158 6.49 16.89 3.10
CA GLY A 158 6.22 15.44 3.07
C GLY A 158 5.75 14.93 1.71
N PHE A 159 6.09 15.64 0.63
CA PHE A 159 5.68 15.31 -0.73
C PHE A 159 6.84 14.71 -1.52
N TRP A 160 6.76 13.43 -1.76
CA TRP A 160 7.69 12.71 -2.62
C TRP A 160 7.37 13.01 -4.08
N GLY A 161 8.38 13.29 -4.85
CA GLY A 161 8.23 13.48 -6.28
C GLY A 161 7.48 12.32 -6.94
N SER A 162 6.97 12.56 -8.15
CA SER A 162 6.26 11.55 -8.92
C SER A 162 7.08 10.28 -9.08
N THR A 163 6.54 9.16 -8.64
CA THR A 163 7.13 7.84 -8.84
C THR A 163 6.49 7.14 -10.03
N ASN A 164 7.27 6.36 -10.79
CA ASN A 164 6.74 5.60 -11.92
C ASN A 164 5.96 4.39 -11.50
N SER A 165 6.35 3.76 -10.41
CA SER A 165 5.68 2.59 -9.87
C SER A 165 5.99 2.43 -8.39
N ALA A 166 5.11 1.72 -7.73
CA ALA A 166 5.28 1.32 -6.34
C ALA A 166 4.82 -0.12 -6.16
N THR A 167 5.46 -0.82 -5.24
CA THR A 167 5.01 -2.12 -4.76
C THR A 167 4.45 -1.95 -3.36
N ILE A 168 3.24 -2.43 -3.15
CA ILE A 168 2.64 -2.53 -1.80
C ILE A 168 2.48 -3.99 -1.43
N ASN A 169 2.83 -4.31 -0.20
CA ASN A 169 2.43 -5.54 0.46
C ASN A 169 1.62 -5.13 1.69
N MET A 170 0.40 -5.62 1.80
CA MET A 170 -0.54 -5.26 2.85
C MET A 170 -1.16 -6.52 3.45
N SER A 171 -1.20 -6.59 4.76
CA SER A 171 -1.73 -7.73 5.51
C SER A 171 -2.81 -7.30 6.48
N VAL A 172 -3.79 -8.18 6.70
CA VAL A 172 -4.74 -8.09 7.79
C VAL A 172 -4.49 -9.26 8.72
N ASN A 173 -4.23 -8.98 10.00
CA ASN A 173 -4.00 -9.99 11.02
C ASN A 173 -5.07 -9.90 12.10
N ASN A 174 -5.57 -11.06 12.53
CA ASN A 174 -6.52 -11.20 13.63
C ASN A 174 -5.85 -10.84 14.97
N ALA A 175 -6.51 -10.07 15.81
CA ALA A 175 -6.02 -9.73 17.14
C ALA A 175 -5.95 -10.93 18.09
N ALA A 176 -6.92 -11.84 17.98
CA ALA A 176 -7.07 -12.94 18.95
C ALA A 176 -5.92 -13.95 18.95
N ASN A 177 -5.24 -14.11 17.78
CA ASN A 177 -4.23 -15.17 17.59
C ASN A 177 -3.13 -14.79 16.60
N GLY A 178 -3.08 -13.54 16.13
CA GLY A 178 -2.10 -13.06 15.15
C GLY A 178 -2.23 -13.64 13.75
N GLU A 179 -3.23 -14.49 13.53
CA GLU A 179 -3.39 -15.23 12.28
C GLU A 179 -3.54 -14.29 11.08
N LEU A 180 -2.84 -14.61 9.99
CA LEU A 180 -2.95 -13.88 8.75
C LEU A 180 -4.30 -14.18 8.08
N LEU A 181 -5.18 -13.20 8.07
CA LEU A 181 -6.51 -13.32 7.46
C LEU A 181 -6.49 -12.97 5.97
N TRP A 182 -5.67 -12.03 5.59
CA TRP A 182 -5.61 -11.55 4.22
C TRP A 182 -4.24 -10.92 3.93
N ASN A 183 -3.72 -11.18 2.74
CA ASN A 183 -2.52 -10.53 2.25
C ASN A 183 -2.68 -10.16 0.78
N TYR A 184 -2.28 -8.96 0.45
CA TYR A 184 -2.35 -8.41 -0.89
C TYR A 184 -1.02 -7.81 -1.29
N ASN A 185 -0.36 -8.43 -2.25
CA ASN A 185 0.86 -7.92 -2.83
C ASN A 185 0.60 -7.46 -4.27
N LYS A 186 0.91 -6.22 -4.55
CA LYS A 186 0.68 -5.61 -5.86
C LYS A 186 1.69 -4.55 -6.21
N ARG A 187 2.27 -4.69 -7.40
CA ARG A 187 2.94 -3.59 -8.08
C ARG A 187 1.91 -2.77 -8.86
N VAL A 188 1.96 -1.47 -8.70
CA VAL A 188 1.17 -0.51 -9.49
C VAL A 188 2.10 0.43 -10.21
N SER A 189 1.77 0.70 -11.47
CA SER A 189 2.42 1.73 -12.25
C SER A 189 1.49 2.92 -12.34
N GLY A 190 2.01 4.10 -12.04
CA GLY A 190 1.35 5.36 -12.27
C GLY A 190 1.67 5.90 -13.65
N GLY A 191 0.86 6.84 -14.13
CA GLY A 191 1.26 7.69 -15.25
C GLY A 191 2.35 8.68 -14.85
N LEU A 192 2.86 9.44 -15.80
CA LEU A 192 3.79 10.56 -15.55
C LEU A 192 3.20 11.51 -14.50
N GLY A 193 3.87 11.68 -13.37
CA GLY A 193 3.42 12.59 -12.32
C GLY A 193 2.41 12.03 -11.32
N SER A 194 2.22 10.70 -11.25
CA SER A 194 1.34 10.09 -10.24
C SER A 194 1.86 10.36 -8.84
N SER A 195 0.97 10.87 -7.96
CA SER A 195 1.24 11.01 -6.53
C SER A 195 1.06 9.67 -5.80
N THR A 196 1.64 9.54 -4.61
CA THR A 196 1.43 8.41 -3.70
C THR A 196 -0.06 8.18 -3.45
N ASP A 197 -0.84 9.23 -3.19
CA ASP A 197 -2.30 9.14 -3.01
C ASP A 197 -3.02 8.53 -4.21
N SER A 198 -2.62 8.91 -5.42
CA SER A 198 -3.18 8.34 -6.65
C SER A 198 -2.88 6.84 -6.78
N LEU A 199 -1.67 6.42 -6.40
CA LEU A 199 -1.28 5.01 -6.38
C LEU A 199 -2.05 4.25 -5.32
N ILE A 200 -2.17 4.78 -4.10
CA ILE A 200 -2.94 4.18 -3.01
C ILE A 200 -4.42 4.06 -3.39
N ASN A 201 -5.05 5.10 -3.92
CA ASN A 201 -6.44 5.05 -4.37
C ASN A 201 -6.65 3.96 -5.43
N THR A 202 -5.70 3.79 -6.34
CA THR A 202 -5.75 2.73 -7.35
C THR A 202 -5.62 1.35 -6.73
N LEU A 203 -4.75 1.19 -5.73
CA LEU A 203 -4.57 -0.05 -4.97
C LEU A 203 -5.82 -0.40 -4.18
N MET A 204 -6.32 0.54 -3.38
CA MET A 204 -7.48 0.32 -2.51
C MET A 204 -8.75 0.03 -3.31
N ARG A 205 -8.93 0.64 -4.46
CA ARG A 205 -10.04 0.31 -5.36
C ARG A 205 -9.99 -1.14 -5.88
N LYS A 206 -8.79 -1.68 -6.09
CA LYS A 206 -8.60 -3.07 -6.56
C LYS A 206 -8.68 -4.07 -5.41
N ALA A 207 -8.10 -3.73 -4.26
CA ALA A 207 -8.08 -4.57 -3.07
C ALA A 207 -9.46 -4.71 -2.42
N SER A 208 -10.23 -3.61 -2.38
CA SER A 208 -11.51 -3.55 -1.67
C SER A 208 -12.56 -4.55 -2.12
N ARG A 209 -12.50 -4.98 -3.37
CA ARG A 209 -13.46 -5.99 -3.89
C ARG A 209 -13.25 -7.38 -3.31
N ARG A 210 -12.18 -7.57 -2.53
CA ARG A 210 -11.75 -8.86 -1.99
C ARG A 210 -11.46 -8.80 -0.51
N LEU A 211 -11.73 -7.66 0.12
CA LEU A 211 -11.58 -7.49 1.55
C LEU A 211 -12.92 -7.77 2.22
N ALA A 212 -12.97 -8.74 3.13
CA ALA A 212 -14.21 -9.20 3.78
C ALA A 212 -14.98 -8.11 4.54
N TYR A 213 -14.33 -7.00 4.87
CA TYR A 213 -14.96 -5.84 5.51
C TYR A 213 -15.75 -4.94 4.55
N THR A 214 -15.71 -5.20 3.25
CA THR A 214 -16.42 -4.38 2.26
C THR A 214 -17.59 -5.14 1.65
N LYS A 215 -18.73 -4.44 1.47
CA LYS A 215 -19.93 -4.94 0.78
C LYS A 215 -19.88 -4.59 -0.70
#